data_1033695597796b4ee9641f7a108744a2
#
_entry.id   1033695597796b4ee9641f7a108744a2
#
_cell.length_a   1.000
_cell.length_b   1.000
_cell.length_c   1.000
_cell.angle_alpha   90.00
_cell.angle_beta   90.00
_cell.angle_gamma   90.00
#
_symmetry.space_group_name_H-M   'P 1'
#
loop_
_entity.id
_entity.type
_entity.pdbx_description
1 polymer ?
#
loop_
_entity_poly.entity_id
_entity_poly.type
_entity_poly.pdbx_seq_one_letter_code
_entity_poly.pdbx_strand_id
1 'polypeptide(L)'
;MVSALCLVAIAVALALTQSCSTTKSLAEGESRLAKNEIKVENDKRFKTGEIEPYIKQKPNSSFIFGWNPFLCVYNWSGHSNSFFARISRKLGTAPVVFDSTQISPSVDNIIRHLEYLGYYGSTVEASVKTNRKVSKVKYNVTLGKQYTINGIRYVLPESGVLDEDFCADTNKVLVKKGQYLSESLLEEESRRSSTYFRKHGYYSLTKNNYFFSADTLTTPGEAFLEYRINEYTRNETTKDAVPFRKFYFNEIGINYPDNLKIREKVLRDLNLIHPGDMYDETVVNRTYSRYSALNILSSVNVAVKQSDTASVNADISLSASKIQGFKLNIEASSNSSGLLGISPGLSFYHKNIFHGGEVLNLNFTGNFQFKPNSSTSSTELGVSAGIKFPKFIFVPVQRFKKAVPSTEIKASYNYQNRPEYTRNIISYSFGYSGSYKKLHFQFNPTQLNVVRIYDMNQDFLETISSNIFLTSSYYDHFDFGAGGTIYYTTCTDVNPKRSYHYFKFQFNEAGNFLSLFNPLLPKNSATGKHSIW
;
A
#
# COMPACT_ATOMS: atom_id res chain seq x y z
N MET A 1 41.53 -20.15 8.96
CA MET A 1 40.62 -19.60 9.98
C MET A 1 39.17 -19.44 9.50
N VAL A 2 38.92 -18.96 8.31
CA VAL A 2 37.55 -18.76 7.78
C VAL A 2 36.77 -20.09 7.67
N SER A 3 37.40 -21.17 7.22
CA SER A 3 36.76 -22.51 7.14
C SER A 3 36.38 -23.09 8.50
N ALA A 4 37.20 -22.85 9.55
CA ALA A 4 36.89 -23.28 10.89
C ALA A 4 35.70 -22.49 11.51
N LEU A 5 35.61 -21.19 11.22
CA LEU A 5 34.50 -20.34 11.65
C LEU A 5 33.19 -20.73 10.95
N CYS A 6 33.25 -21.05 9.65
CA CYS A 6 32.09 -21.57 8.89
C CYS A 6 31.65 -22.93 9.43
N LEU A 7 32.58 -23.84 9.76
CA LEU A 7 32.26 -25.13 10.36
C LEU A 7 31.65 -24.99 11.75
N VAL A 8 32.15 -24.07 12.57
CA VAL A 8 31.56 -23.75 13.88
C VAL A 8 30.18 -23.12 13.72
N ALA A 9 30.00 -22.20 12.79
CA ALA A 9 28.70 -21.61 12.49
C ALA A 9 27.68 -22.63 11.99
N ILE A 10 28.11 -23.56 11.11
CA ILE A 10 27.28 -24.68 10.63
C ILE A 10 26.98 -25.67 11.77
N ALA A 11 27.96 -25.99 12.62
CA ALA A 11 27.75 -26.88 13.77
C ALA A 11 26.80 -26.25 14.81
N VAL A 12 26.93 -24.94 15.06
CA VAL A 12 26.00 -24.19 15.92
C VAL A 12 24.60 -24.12 15.29
N ALA A 13 24.48 -23.89 13.99
CA ALA A 13 23.21 -23.93 13.27
C ALA A 13 22.57 -25.31 13.33
N LEU A 14 23.34 -26.38 13.13
CA LEU A 14 22.88 -27.78 13.24
C LEU A 14 22.50 -28.15 14.69
N ALA A 15 23.25 -27.71 15.70
CA ALA A 15 22.92 -27.91 17.10
C ALA A 15 21.64 -27.16 17.52
N LEU A 16 21.41 -25.98 16.98
CA LEU A 16 20.19 -25.20 17.19
C LEU A 16 18.95 -25.87 16.55
N THR A 17 19.11 -26.59 15.45
CA THR A 17 18.00 -27.31 14.80
C THR A 17 17.57 -28.58 15.54
N GLN A 18 18.45 -29.23 16.26
CA GLN A 18 18.13 -30.48 16.98
C GLN A 18 17.42 -30.24 18.33
N SER A 19 17.53 -29.08 18.94
CA SER A 19 16.97 -28.76 20.27
C SER A 19 15.70 -27.90 20.24
N CYS A 20 15.11 -27.67 19.07
CA CYS A 20 14.00 -26.73 18.90
C CYS A 20 12.64 -27.37 19.22
N SER A 21 12.28 -27.44 20.50
CA SER A 21 10.93 -27.79 20.91
C SER A 21 9.97 -26.61 20.68
N THR A 22 8.93 -26.80 19.89
CA THR A 22 7.90 -25.79 19.60
C THR A 22 6.67 -25.92 20.51
N THR A 23 6.71 -26.80 21.52
CA THR A 23 5.57 -27.16 22.37
C THR A 23 5.90 -27.16 23.86
N LYS A 24 7.11 -26.75 24.26
CA LYS A 24 7.59 -26.81 25.65
C LYS A 24 6.82 -25.88 26.59
N SER A 25 6.31 -24.77 26.06
CA SER A 25 5.57 -23.77 26.85
C SER A 25 4.06 -24.04 26.95
N LEU A 26 3.57 -25.13 26.34
CA LEU A 26 2.15 -25.50 26.38
C LEU A 26 1.81 -26.21 27.71
N ALA A 27 0.65 -25.91 28.26
CA ALA A 27 0.11 -26.58 29.44
C ALA A 27 -0.19 -28.07 29.17
N GLU A 28 -0.47 -28.82 30.24
CA GLU A 28 -0.97 -30.19 30.09
C GLU A 28 -2.35 -30.19 29.44
N GLY A 29 -2.56 -31.06 28.47
CA GLY A 29 -3.81 -31.12 27.70
C GLY A 29 -3.88 -30.18 26.50
N GLU A 30 -2.99 -29.19 26.41
CA GLU A 30 -2.94 -28.28 25.25
C GLU A 30 -2.11 -28.85 24.10
N SER A 31 -2.51 -28.50 22.89
CA SER A 31 -1.75 -28.78 21.67
C SER A 31 -1.58 -27.51 20.83
N ARG A 32 -0.48 -27.42 20.10
CA ARG A 32 -0.20 -26.33 19.19
C ARG A 32 -0.87 -26.57 17.84
N LEU A 33 -1.58 -25.57 17.31
CA LEU A 33 -2.01 -25.61 15.91
C LEU A 33 -0.79 -25.42 14.98
N ALA A 34 -0.46 -26.46 14.23
CA ALA A 34 0.70 -26.47 13.35
C ALA A 34 0.35 -26.11 11.89
N LYS A 35 -0.80 -26.55 11.40
CA LYS A 35 -1.20 -26.37 10.01
C LYS A 35 -2.71 -26.47 9.86
N ASN A 36 -3.28 -25.61 9.02
CA ASN A 36 -4.57 -25.83 8.38
C ASN A 36 -4.30 -26.33 6.95
N GLU A 37 -4.96 -27.40 6.55
CA GLU A 37 -4.88 -27.96 5.22
C GLU A 37 -6.26 -27.94 4.58
N ILE A 38 -6.38 -27.37 3.40
CA ILE A 38 -7.62 -27.31 2.64
C ILE A 38 -7.46 -28.25 1.45
N LYS A 39 -8.40 -29.16 1.28
CA LYS A 39 -8.48 -30.04 0.12
C LYS A 39 -9.86 -29.90 -0.52
N VAL A 40 -9.87 -29.47 -1.78
CA VAL A 40 -11.09 -29.47 -2.61
C VAL A 40 -11.13 -30.79 -3.34
N GLU A 41 -12.27 -31.51 -3.23
CA GLU A 41 -12.37 -32.90 -3.71
C GLU A 41 -12.82 -32.98 -5.17
N ASN A 42 -13.77 -32.16 -5.58
CA ASN A 42 -14.45 -32.24 -6.87
C ASN A 42 -13.94 -31.25 -7.93
N ASP A 43 -13.09 -30.28 -7.58
CA ASP A 43 -12.47 -29.37 -8.54
C ASP A 43 -11.02 -29.03 -8.16
N LYS A 44 -10.07 -29.55 -8.93
CA LYS A 44 -8.63 -29.26 -8.75
C LYS A 44 -8.20 -27.87 -9.22
N ARG A 45 -9.04 -27.15 -9.97
CA ARG A 45 -8.74 -25.80 -10.48
C ARG A 45 -9.11 -24.72 -9.47
N PHE A 46 -9.94 -25.05 -8.50
CA PHE A 46 -10.34 -24.10 -7.46
C PHE A 46 -9.11 -23.68 -6.62
N LYS A 47 -8.96 -22.39 -6.45
CA LYS A 47 -7.83 -21.84 -5.68
C LYS A 47 -8.18 -21.82 -4.19
N THR A 48 -7.57 -22.71 -3.43
CA THR A 48 -7.79 -22.80 -1.97
C THR A 48 -7.47 -21.52 -1.20
N GLY A 49 -6.61 -20.65 -1.76
CA GLY A 49 -6.33 -19.32 -1.21
C GLY A 49 -7.54 -18.40 -1.12
N GLU A 50 -8.64 -18.66 -1.85
CA GLU A 50 -9.89 -17.90 -1.76
C GLU A 50 -10.63 -18.14 -0.44
N ILE A 51 -10.53 -19.37 0.12
CA ILE A 51 -11.24 -19.77 1.33
C ILE A 51 -10.36 -19.80 2.58
N GLU A 52 -9.03 -19.88 2.44
CA GLU A 52 -8.08 -19.87 3.57
C GLU A 52 -8.27 -18.68 4.54
N PRO A 53 -8.55 -17.43 4.09
CA PRO A 53 -8.78 -16.30 4.98
C PRO A 53 -9.97 -16.46 5.95
N TYR A 54 -10.91 -17.34 5.62
CA TYR A 54 -12.15 -17.56 6.38
C TYR A 54 -12.02 -18.57 7.50
N ILE A 55 -10.87 -19.24 7.59
CA ILE A 55 -10.51 -20.05 8.76
C ILE A 55 -10.22 -19.13 9.94
N LYS A 56 -10.95 -19.32 11.05
CA LYS A 56 -10.86 -18.47 12.24
C LYS A 56 -9.50 -18.55 12.91
N GLN A 57 -9.00 -19.76 13.11
CA GLN A 57 -7.75 -19.96 13.81
C GLN A 57 -6.62 -20.27 12.82
N LYS A 58 -5.60 -19.40 12.80
CA LYS A 58 -4.42 -19.52 11.92
C LYS A 58 -3.21 -20.00 12.71
N PRO A 59 -2.40 -20.94 12.17
CA PRO A 59 -1.15 -21.35 12.79
C PRO A 59 -0.12 -20.22 12.79
N ASN A 60 0.91 -20.38 13.60
CA ASN A 60 2.07 -19.47 13.54
C ASN A 60 2.68 -19.47 12.14
N SER A 61 3.14 -18.31 11.68
CA SER A 61 3.84 -18.17 10.41
C SER A 61 5.12 -19.01 10.41
N SER A 62 5.38 -19.71 9.32
CA SER A 62 6.59 -20.48 9.13
C SER A 62 7.48 -19.87 8.05
N PHE A 63 8.80 -19.98 8.23
CA PHE A 63 9.80 -19.68 7.22
C PHE A 63 9.96 -20.84 6.22
N ILE A 64 10.98 -20.77 5.39
CA ILE A 64 11.31 -21.79 4.39
C ILE A 64 11.35 -23.20 5.04
N PHE A 65 10.75 -24.20 4.40
CA PHE A 65 10.63 -25.59 4.86
C PHE A 65 9.89 -25.79 6.20
N GLY A 66 9.01 -24.84 6.60
CA GLY A 66 8.21 -24.97 7.81
C GLY A 66 8.97 -24.68 9.11
N TRP A 67 10.16 -24.12 9.02
CA TRP A 67 10.94 -23.70 10.19
C TRP A 67 10.32 -22.46 10.85
N ASN A 68 10.21 -22.50 12.18
CA ASN A 68 9.60 -21.43 13.00
C ASN A 68 10.60 -20.91 14.04
N PRO A 69 11.60 -20.08 13.65
CA PRO A 69 12.66 -19.63 14.56
C PRO A 69 12.13 -18.84 15.76
N PHE A 70 11.19 -17.93 15.54
CA PHE A 70 10.62 -17.11 16.62
C PHE A 70 9.80 -17.95 17.63
N LEU A 71 9.17 -19.02 17.16
CA LEU A 71 8.48 -19.97 18.01
C LEU A 71 9.47 -20.77 18.86
N CYS A 72 10.61 -21.12 18.29
CA CYS A 72 11.70 -21.79 19.01
C CYS A 72 12.26 -20.88 20.11
N VAL A 73 12.56 -19.63 19.78
CA VAL A 73 13.04 -18.62 20.75
C VAL A 73 12.07 -18.47 21.92
N TYR A 74 10.77 -18.39 21.65
CA TYR A 74 9.75 -18.33 22.70
C TYR A 74 9.79 -19.57 23.61
N ASN A 75 9.89 -20.74 23.03
CA ASN A 75 9.87 -22.01 23.75
C ASN A 75 11.17 -22.28 24.56
N TRP A 76 12.27 -21.57 24.33
CA TRP A 76 13.45 -21.62 25.19
C TRP A 76 13.14 -21.20 26.62
N SER A 77 12.20 -20.30 26.82
CA SER A 77 11.78 -19.89 28.16
C SER A 77 11.13 -21.01 28.96
N GLY A 78 10.47 -21.98 28.30
CA GLY A 78 9.63 -22.99 28.94
C GLY A 78 8.66 -22.33 29.95
N HIS A 79 8.58 -22.90 31.14
CA HIS A 79 7.79 -22.36 32.27
C HIS A 79 8.58 -21.46 33.20
N SER A 80 9.87 -21.16 32.90
CA SER A 80 10.75 -20.33 33.77
C SER A 80 10.34 -18.85 33.72
N ASN A 81 10.56 -18.15 34.84
CA ASN A 81 10.36 -16.72 34.98
C ASN A 81 11.67 -15.90 35.11
N SER A 82 12.83 -16.53 34.72
CA SER A 82 14.13 -15.86 34.74
C SER A 82 14.19 -14.64 33.82
N PHE A 83 15.18 -13.78 33.99
CA PHE A 83 15.39 -12.60 33.15
C PHE A 83 15.54 -12.98 31.67
N PHE A 84 16.33 -14.02 31.36
CA PHE A 84 16.49 -14.53 29.99
C PHE A 84 15.19 -15.09 29.40
N ALA A 85 14.36 -15.74 30.23
CA ALA A 85 13.06 -16.24 29.80
C ALA A 85 12.10 -15.11 29.45
N ARG A 86 12.16 -13.96 30.15
CA ARG A 86 11.36 -12.79 29.78
C ARG A 86 11.81 -12.17 28.46
N ILE A 87 13.12 -12.12 28.20
CA ILE A 87 13.68 -11.64 26.93
C ILE A 87 13.27 -12.56 25.79
N SER A 88 13.43 -13.88 25.96
CA SER A 88 13.07 -14.84 24.89
C SER A 88 11.58 -14.82 24.56
N ARG A 89 10.69 -14.59 25.55
CA ARG A 89 9.26 -14.40 25.30
C ARG A 89 8.93 -13.10 24.55
N LYS A 90 9.70 -12.03 24.79
CA LYS A 90 9.53 -10.75 24.06
C LYS A 90 10.05 -10.81 22.63
N LEU A 91 11.12 -11.56 22.39
CA LEU A 91 11.72 -11.73 21.05
C LEU A 91 11.04 -12.82 20.23
N GLY A 92 10.46 -13.82 20.89
CA GLY A 92 9.78 -14.95 20.27
C GLY A 92 8.29 -14.70 20.04
N THR A 93 7.66 -15.63 19.35
CA THR A 93 6.20 -15.66 19.12
C THR A 93 5.60 -16.82 19.91
N ALA A 94 4.54 -16.57 20.69
CA ALA A 94 3.83 -17.59 21.44
C ALA A 94 3.23 -18.66 20.50
N PRO A 95 3.22 -19.94 20.89
CA PRO A 95 2.52 -20.98 20.13
C PRO A 95 1.01 -20.71 20.11
N VAL A 96 0.39 -20.86 18.95
CA VAL A 96 -1.06 -20.81 18.84
C VAL A 96 -1.63 -22.10 19.40
N VAL A 97 -2.31 -22.02 20.54
CA VAL A 97 -2.99 -23.17 21.18
C VAL A 97 -4.18 -23.56 20.31
N PHE A 98 -4.29 -24.84 19.99
CA PHE A 98 -5.41 -25.34 19.21
C PHE A 98 -6.70 -25.30 20.04
N ASP A 99 -7.72 -24.68 19.48
CA ASP A 99 -9.06 -24.57 20.05
C ASP A 99 -10.08 -25.22 19.12
N SER A 100 -10.64 -26.34 19.56
CA SER A 100 -11.64 -27.10 18.80
C SER A 100 -12.95 -26.34 18.58
N THR A 101 -13.27 -25.39 19.43
CA THR A 101 -14.50 -24.57 19.31
C THR A 101 -14.48 -23.67 18.07
N GLN A 102 -13.29 -23.37 17.52
CA GLN A 102 -13.14 -22.53 16.34
C GLN A 102 -13.34 -23.31 15.01
N ILE A 103 -13.50 -24.63 15.06
CA ILE A 103 -13.69 -25.44 13.86
C ILE A 103 -15.06 -25.17 13.23
N SER A 104 -16.15 -25.31 14.00
CA SER A 104 -17.51 -25.09 13.48
C SER A 104 -17.69 -23.70 12.88
N PRO A 105 -17.30 -22.60 13.56
CA PRO A 105 -17.34 -21.25 12.94
C PRO A 105 -16.47 -21.12 11.69
N SER A 106 -15.38 -21.89 11.58
CA SER A 106 -14.55 -21.87 10.36
C SER A 106 -15.26 -22.59 9.20
N VAL A 107 -15.88 -23.72 9.48
CA VAL A 107 -16.67 -24.48 8.49
C VAL A 107 -17.81 -23.59 7.97
N ASP A 108 -18.59 -22.97 8.87
CA ASP A 108 -19.71 -22.10 8.50
C ASP A 108 -19.24 -20.91 7.66
N ASN A 109 -18.12 -20.29 8.03
CA ASN A 109 -17.58 -19.17 7.27
C ASN A 109 -17.11 -19.59 5.85
N ILE A 110 -16.51 -20.78 5.72
CA ILE A 110 -16.10 -21.31 4.42
C ILE A 110 -17.32 -21.60 3.56
N ILE A 111 -18.37 -22.25 4.10
CA ILE A 111 -19.62 -22.54 3.37
C ILE A 111 -20.27 -21.25 2.89
N ARG A 112 -20.47 -20.27 3.77
CA ARG A 112 -21.05 -18.97 3.41
C ARG A 112 -20.24 -18.25 2.33
N HIS A 113 -18.90 -18.33 2.41
CA HIS A 113 -18.07 -17.71 1.39
C HIS A 113 -18.14 -18.44 0.04
N LEU A 114 -18.26 -19.77 0.04
CA LEU A 114 -18.49 -20.54 -1.17
C LEU A 114 -19.83 -20.21 -1.82
N GLU A 115 -20.89 -20.04 -1.03
CA GLU A 115 -22.20 -19.57 -1.50
C GLU A 115 -22.10 -18.15 -2.07
N TYR A 116 -21.39 -17.24 -1.39
CA TYR A 116 -21.10 -15.90 -1.89
C TYR A 116 -20.38 -15.92 -3.24
N LEU A 117 -19.52 -16.92 -3.49
CA LEU A 117 -18.85 -17.13 -4.78
C LEU A 117 -19.73 -17.85 -5.83
N GLY A 118 -20.94 -18.30 -5.44
CA GLY A 118 -21.89 -18.96 -6.34
C GLY A 118 -21.86 -20.48 -6.31
N TYR A 119 -21.18 -21.10 -5.34
CA TYR A 119 -21.17 -22.56 -5.14
C TYR A 119 -22.23 -22.94 -4.10
N TYR A 120 -23.46 -23.07 -4.53
CA TYR A 120 -24.62 -23.30 -3.66
C TYR A 120 -24.71 -24.75 -3.19
N GLY A 121 -24.93 -24.96 -1.90
CA GLY A 121 -24.99 -26.28 -1.29
C GLY A 121 -23.61 -26.96 -1.16
N SER A 122 -22.56 -26.16 -1.03
CA SER A 122 -21.22 -26.68 -0.72
C SER A 122 -21.18 -27.32 0.66
N THR A 123 -20.36 -28.36 0.82
CA THR A 123 -20.14 -29.01 2.10
C THR A 123 -18.68 -28.98 2.49
N VAL A 124 -18.43 -28.85 3.79
CA VAL A 124 -17.08 -28.79 4.37
C VAL A 124 -17.01 -29.71 5.57
N GLU A 125 -16.13 -30.70 5.50
CA GLU A 125 -15.85 -31.60 6.59
C GLU A 125 -14.47 -31.31 7.19
N ALA A 126 -14.44 -31.08 8.52
CA ALA A 126 -13.18 -30.83 9.21
C ALA A 126 -12.74 -32.07 9.98
N SER A 127 -11.49 -32.45 9.83
CA SER A 127 -10.86 -33.52 10.59
C SER A 127 -9.60 -33.01 11.31
N VAL A 128 -9.43 -33.45 12.55
CA VAL A 128 -8.28 -33.05 13.39
C VAL A 128 -7.39 -34.24 13.62
N LYS A 129 -6.11 -34.07 13.37
CA LYS A 129 -5.08 -35.07 13.70
C LYS A 129 -4.11 -34.44 14.70
N THR A 130 -4.15 -34.94 15.92
CA THR A 130 -3.21 -34.54 16.98
C THR A 130 -2.19 -35.63 17.21
N ASN A 131 -0.91 -35.27 17.15
CA ASN A 131 0.20 -36.16 17.48
C ASN A 131 1.13 -35.43 18.47
N ARG A 132 1.33 -36.03 19.64
CA ARG A 132 2.07 -35.43 20.77
C ARG A 132 1.71 -33.98 21.04
N LYS A 133 1.56 -33.12 21.34
CA LYS A 133 1.17 -31.71 21.51
C LYS A 133 1.11 -30.88 20.19
N VAL A 134 0.90 -31.53 19.03
CA VAL A 134 0.82 -30.84 17.71
C VAL A 134 -0.46 -31.25 16.99
N SER A 135 -1.34 -30.31 16.74
CA SER A 135 -2.60 -30.49 16.03
C SER A 135 -2.51 -29.94 14.60
N LYS A 136 -3.07 -30.70 13.66
CA LYS A 136 -3.30 -30.28 12.28
C LYS A 136 -4.77 -30.42 11.98
N VAL A 137 -5.36 -29.40 11.38
CA VAL A 137 -6.76 -29.42 10.94
C VAL A 137 -6.79 -29.55 9.43
N LYS A 138 -7.59 -30.48 8.94
CA LYS A 138 -7.83 -30.67 7.51
C LYS A 138 -9.28 -30.39 7.20
N TYR A 139 -9.54 -29.48 6.29
CA TYR A 139 -10.85 -29.12 5.76
C TYR A 139 -11.01 -29.77 4.38
N ASN A 140 -11.86 -30.77 4.27
CA ASN A 140 -12.27 -31.36 3.00
C ASN A 140 -13.48 -30.61 2.48
N VAL A 141 -13.36 -30.01 1.32
CA VAL A 141 -14.36 -29.13 0.72
C VAL A 141 -14.92 -29.80 -0.52
N THR A 142 -16.24 -29.95 -0.58
CA THR A 142 -16.95 -30.34 -1.79
C THR A 142 -17.76 -29.15 -2.28
N LEU A 143 -17.38 -28.61 -3.44
CA LEU A 143 -18.05 -27.49 -4.05
C LEU A 143 -19.45 -27.88 -4.51
N GLY A 144 -20.40 -27.01 -4.23
CA GLY A 144 -21.78 -27.17 -4.63
C GLY A 144 -22.06 -26.79 -6.08
N LYS A 145 -23.32 -26.71 -6.44
CA LYS A 145 -23.77 -26.40 -7.79
C LYS A 145 -23.61 -24.90 -8.10
N GLN A 146 -23.20 -24.61 -9.33
CA GLN A 146 -23.26 -23.26 -9.89
C GLN A 146 -24.47 -23.15 -10.84
N TYR A 147 -25.11 -22.02 -10.85
CA TYR A 147 -26.24 -21.73 -11.77
C TYR A 147 -25.79 -20.73 -12.82
N THR A 148 -26.11 -20.99 -14.08
CA THR A 148 -25.79 -20.09 -15.19
C THR A 148 -26.96 -19.14 -15.43
N ILE A 149 -26.72 -17.84 -15.51
CA ILE A 149 -27.75 -16.83 -15.77
C ILE A 149 -28.24 -17.01 -17.22
N ASN A 150 -29.50 -17.41 -17.38
CA ASN A 150 -30.13 -17.60 -18.69
C ASN A 150 -30.85 -16.35 -19.19
N GLY A 151 -31.41 -15.55 -18.28
CA GLY A 151 -32.10 -14.31 -18.62
C GLY A 151 -32.08 -13.31 -17.46
N ILE A 152 -32.22 -12.04 -17.81
CA ILE A 152 -32.26 -10.93 -16.85
C ILE A 152 -33.47 -10.07 -17.15
N ARG A 153 -34.29 -9.81 -16.14
CA ARG A 153 -35.40 -8.85 -16.18
C ARG A 153 -35.05 -7.64 -15.34
N TYR A 154 -35.05 -6.48 -15.93
CA TYR A 154 -34.83 -5.22 -15.22
C TYR A 154 -36.18 -4.66 -14.74
N VAL A 155 -36.25 -4.26 -13.48
CA VAL A 155 -37.41 -3.63 -12.86
C VAL A 155 -36.95 -2.31 -12.23
N LEU A 156 -37.29 -1.22 -12.86
CA LEU A 156 -36.99 0.14 -12.42
C LEU A 156 -38.16 0.73 -11.66
N PRO A 157 -37.97 1.81 -10.87
CA PRO A 157 -39.05 2.52 -10.21
C PRO A 157 -40.07 3.08 -11.19
N GLU A 158 -41.35 3.03 -10.83
CA GLU A 158 -42.45 3.53 -11.68
C GLU A 158 -42.40 5.04 -11.95
N SER A 159 -41.60 5.78 -11.16
CA SER A 159 -41.34 7.22 -11.40
C SER A 159 -40.70 7.55 -12.74
N GLY A 160 -40.07 6.58 -13.42
CA GLY A 160 -39.41 6.75 -14.70
C GLY A 160 -38.16 7.64 -14.70
N VAL A 161 -37.78 8.17 -13.54
CA VAL A 161 -36.66 9.14 -13.41
C VAL A 161 -35.30 8.52 -13.72
N LEU A 162 -35.15 7.20 -13.52
CA LEU A 162 -33.90 6.48 -13.75
C LEU A 162 -33.77 5.95 -15.17
N ASP A 163 -34.84 5.92 -15.97
CA ASP A 163 -34.92 5.14 -17.22
C ASP A 163 -33.85 5.58 -18.23
N GLU A 164 -33.71 6.88 -18.48
CA GLU A 164 -32.74 7.41 -19.42
C GLU A 164 -31.30 7.11 -19.00
N ASP A 165 -30.96 7.43 -17.73
CA ASP A 165 -29.61 7.21 -17.21
C ASP A 165 -29.28 5.71 -17.09
N PHE A 166 -30.29 4.86 -16.79
CA PHE A 166 -30.12 3.39 -16.76
C PHE A 166 -29.87 2.84 -18.17
N CYS A 167 -30.64 3.28 -19.17
CA CYS A 167 -30.43 2.87 -20.56
C CYS A 167 -29.01 3.22 -21.04
N ALA A 168 -28.50 4.41 -20.69
CA ALA A 168 -27.14 4.83 -21.02
C ALA A 168 -26.05 3.96 -20.35
N ASP A 169 -26.36 3.33 -19.20
CA ASP A 169 -25.42 2.49 -18.46
C ASP A 169 -25.57 0.98 -18.73
N THR A 170 -26.63 0.54 -19.39
CA THR A 170 -26.97 -0.89 -19.58
C THR A 170 -25.82 -1.70 -20.19
N ASN A 171 -25.08 -1.12 -21.14
CA ASN A 171 -23.94 -1.79 -21.77
C ASN A 171 -22.78 -2.09 -20.80
N LYS A 172 -22.74 -1.40 -19.65
CA LYS A 172 -21.69 -1.53 -18.62
C LYS A 172 -22.10 -2.45 -17.47
N VAL A 173 -23.32 -2.94 -17.46
CA VAL A 173 -23.81 -3.90 -16.46
C VAL A 173 -22.88 -5.10 -16.43
N LEU A 174 -22.43 -5.47 -15.24
CA LEU A 174 -21.50 -6.60 -15.05
C LEU A 174 -22.22 -7.93 -15.18
N VAL A 175 -23.47 -7.99 -14.76
CA VAL A 175 -24.29 -9.20 -14.79
C VAL A 175 -24.77 -9.46 -16.23
N LYS A 176 -24.36 -10.58 -16.82
CA LYS A 176 -24.67 -10.92 -18.21
C LYS A 176 -25.16 -12.36 -18.33
N LYS A 177 -25.99 -12.60 -19.34
CA LYS A 177 -26.41 -13.96 -19.73
C LYS A 177 -25.18 -14.82 -20.02
N GLY A 178 -25.17 -16.07 -19.53
CA GLY A 178 -24.08 -17.03 -19.67
C GLY A 178 -23.03 -16.99 -18.58
N GLN A 179 -23.10 -16.03 -17.65
CA GLN A 179 -22.23 -16.00 -16.46
C GLN A 179 -22.81 -16.83 -15.33
N TYR A 180 -21.93 -17.28 -14.41
CA TYR A 180 -22.38 -17.92 -13.18
C TYR A 180 -22.97 -16.90 -12.20
N LEU A 181 -24.12 -17.25 -11.65
CA LEU A 181 -24.76 -16.49 -10.59
C LEU A 181 -23.93 -16.55 -9.31
N SER A 182 -23.59 -15.42 -8.74
CA SER A 182 -22.92 -15.34 -7.43
C SER A 182 -23.30 -14.03 -6.73
N GLU A 183 -23.40 -14.06 -5.39
CA GLU A 183 -23.66 -12.85 -4.61
C GLU A 183 -22.55 -11.81 -4.80
N SER A 184 -21.30 -12.25 -4.98
CA SER A 184 -20.17 -11.37 -5.25
C SER A 184 -20.36 -10.56 -6.53
N LEU A 185 -20.85 -11.17 -7.61
CA LEU A 185 -21.15 -10.49 -8.88
C LEU A 185 -22.28 -9.48 -8.70
N LEU A 186 -23.35 -9.87 -7.98
CA LEU A 186 -24.49 -9.00 -7.74
C LEU A 186 -24.11 -7.80 -6.84
N GLU A 187 -23.27 -8.02 -5.82
CA GLU A 187 -22.76 -6.93 -4.98
C GLU A 187 -21.83 -5.99 -5.75
N GLU A 188 -20.97 -6.52 -6.60
CA GLU A 188 -20.12 -5.69 -7.47
C GLU A 188 -20.94 -4.84 -8.43
N GLU A 189 -21.99 -5.40 -9.01
CA GLU A 189 -22.93 -4.66 -9.86
C GLU A 189 -23.66 -3.57 -9.09
N SER A 190 -24.22 -3.89 -7.90
CA SER A 190 -24.89 -2.88 -7.05
C SER A 190 -23.95 -1.71 -6.73
N ARG A 191 -22.70 -2.01 -6.42
CA ARG A 191 -21.68 -1.00 -6.12
C ARG A 191 -21.31 -0.19 -7.36
N ARG A 192 -21.13 -0.84 -8.50
CA ARG A 192 -20.81 -0.18 -9.77
C ARG A 192 -21.94 0.76 -10.19
N SER A 193 -23.16 0.23 -10.21
CA SER A 193 -24.33 0.95 -10.66
C SER A 193 -24.70 2.09 -9.71
N SER A 194 -24.69 1.87 -8.38
CA SER A 194 -24.90 2.96 -7.42
C SER A 194 -23.84 4.06 -7.57
N THR A 195 -22.58 3.71 -7.80
CA THR A 195 -21.51 4.69 -8.06
C THR A 195 -21.77 5.49 -9.34
N TYR A 196 -22.28 4.84 -10.38
CA TYR A 196 -22.66 5.50 -11.62
C TYR A 196 -23.76 6.54 -11.37
N PHE A 197 -24.87 6.16 -10.74
CA PHE A 197 -25.98 7.06 -10.45
C PHE A 197 -25.58 8.19 -9.50
N ARG A 198 -24.80 7.92 -8.45
CA ARG A 198 -24.31 8.93 -7.53
C ARG A 198 -23.36 9.93 -8.19
N LYS A 199 -22.72 9.55 -9.27
CA LYS A 199 -21.95 10.47 -10.13
C LYS A 199 -22.85 11.35 -11.00
N HIS A 200 -24.08 10.91 -11.30
CA HIS A 200 -25.05 11.62 -12.15
C HIS A 200 -26.17 12.31 -11.35
N GLY A 201 -25.88 12.68 -10.10
CA GLY A 201 -26.79 13.50 -9.30
C GLY A 201 -27.64 12.74 -8.28
N TYR A 202 -27.74 11.43 -8.34
CA TYR A 202 -28.64 10.67 -7.48
C TYR A 202 -28.03 10.41 -6.09
N TYR A 203 -28.02 11.42 -5.23
CA TYR A 203 -27.45 11.36 -3.88
C TYR A 203 -28.05 10.25 -3.01
N SER A 204 -29.39 10.09 -3.03
CA SER A 204 -30.11 9.12 -2.21
C SER A 204 -29.96 7.67 -2.66
N LEU A 205 -29.54 7.43 -3.91
CA LEU A 205 -29.38 6.08 -4.45
C LEU A 205 -28.08 5.43 -3.95
N THR A 206 -28.23 4.31 -3.24
CA THR A 206 -27.13 3.56 -2.64
C THR A 206 -27.17 2.09 -3.08
N LYS A 207 -26.14 1.31 -2.77
CA LYS A 207 -26.15 -0.14 -3.03
C LYS A 207 -27.32 -0.88 -2.35
N ASN A 208 -27.90 -0.32 -1.27
CA ASN A 208 -29.02 -0.94 -0.54
C ASN A 208 -30.36 -0.81 -1.27
N ASN A 209 -30.42 -0.02 -2.34
CA ASN A 209 -31.61 0.10 -3.17
C ASN A 209 -31.74 -1.03 -4.21
N TYR A 210 -30.69 -1.88 -4.35
CA TYR A 210 -30.65 -2.97 -5.31
C TYR A 210 -31.16 -4.26 -4.69
N PHE A 211 -32.09 -4.91 -5.38
CA PHE A 211 -32.67 -6.19 -5.00
C PHE A 211 -32.51 -7.16 -6.17
N PHE A 212 -32.08 -8.37 -5.85
CA PHE A 212 -31.92 -9.43 -6.83
C PHE A 212 -32.74 -10.63 -6.39
N SER A 213 -33.56 -11.15 -7.28
CA SER A 213 -34.29 -12.40 -7.11
C SER A 213 -33.92 -13.34 -8.25
N ALA A 214 -33.55 -14.56 -7.91
CA ALA A 214 -33.16 -15.56 -8.91
C ALA A 214 -34.09 -16.77 -8.83
N ASP A 215 -34.75 -17.10 -9.92
CA ASP A 215 -35.46 -18.36 -10.09
C ASP A 215 -34.48 -19.41 -10.60
N THR A 216 -34.22 -20.41 -9.75
CA THR A 216 -33.31 -21.54 -10.03
C THR A 216 -34.06 -22.88 -10.12
N LEU A 217 -35.41 -22.85 -10.02
CA LEU A 217 -36.27 -24.04 -9.97
C LEU A 217 -36.84 -24.41 -11.34
N THR A 218 -37.09 -23.43 -12.19
CA THR A 218 -37.76 -23.66 -13.47
C THR A 218 -36.89 -24.46 -14.44
N THR A 219 -35.57 -24.20 -14.50
CA THR A 219 -34.64 -24.93 -15.37
C THR A 219 -33.45 -25.42 -14.58
N PRO A 220 -33.17 -26.75 -14.54
CA PRO A 220 -32.02 -27.29 -13.79
C PRO A 220 -30.68 -26.71 -14.25
N GLY A 221 -29.91 -26.13 -13.31
CA GLY A 221 -28.59 -25.58 -13.58
C GLY A 221 -28.59 -24.17 -14.17
N GLU A 222 -29.76 -23.58 -14.41
CA GLU A 222 -29.94 -22.22 -14.91
C GLU A 222 -30.63 -21.35 -13.87
N ALA A 223 -30.43 -20.03 -13.98
CA ALA A 223 -31.09 -19.03 -13.17
C ALA A 223 -31.70 -17.93 -14.04
N PHE A 224 -32.94 -17.58 -13.80
CA PHE A 224 -33.56 -16.39 -14.36
C PHE A 224 -33.51 -15.29 -13.30
N LEU A 225 -32.79 -14.19 -13.59
CA LEU A 225 -32.53 -13.13 -12.63
C LEU A 225 -33.46 -11.93 -12.83
N GLU A 226 -34.14 -11.53 -11.77
CA GLU A 226 -34.79 -10.23 -11.68
C GLU A 226 -33.83 -9.25 -11.01
N TYR A 227 -33.45 -8.20 -11.73
CA TYR A 227 -32.62 -7.09 -11.27
C TYR A 227 -33.54 -5.89 -11.01
N ARG A 228 -33.72 -5.54 -9.74
CA ARG A 228 -34.66 -4.49 -9.34
C ARG A 228 -33.95 -3.36 -8.61
N ILE A 229 -34.30 -2.11 -8.94
CA ILE A 229 -33.89 -0.91 -8.19
C ILE A 229 -35.15 -0.34 -7.53
N ASN A 230 -35.15 -0.25 -6.20
CA ASN A 230 -36.26 0.28 -5.42
C ASN A 230 -35.93 1.66 -4.85
N GLU A 231 -36.96 2.50 -4.70
CA GLU A 231 -36.87 3.81 -4.07
C GLU A 231 -36.68 3.73 -2.54
N TYR A 232 -36.93 2.57 -1.94
CA TYR A 232 -36.66 2.28 -0.52
C TYR A 232 -35.42 1.37 -0.39
N THR A 233 -34.74 1.48 0.76
CA THR A 233 -33.59 0.64 1.07
C THR A 233 -34.01 -0.65 1.81
N ARG A 234 -33.12 -1.66 1.82
CA ARG A 234 -33.35 -2.91 2.57
C ARG A 234 -33.61 -2.71 4.08
N ASN A 235 -33.11 -1.60 4.64
CA ASN A 235 -33.23 -1.32 6.08
C ASN A 235 -34.44 -0.46 6.44
N GLU A 236 -35.17 0.07 5.47
CA GLU A 236 -36.32 0.93 5.64
C GLU A 236 -37.50 0.35 4.86
N THR A 237 -38.42 -0.25 5.58
CA THR A 237 -39.69 -0.73 5.03
C THR A 237 -40.76 0.35 5.16
N THR A 238 -40.49 1.57 4.73
CA THR A 238 -41.49 2.62 4.69
C THR A 238 -42.43 2.40 3.50
N LYS A 239 -43.72 2.51 3.76
CA LYS A 239 -44.75 2.37 2.70
C LYS A 239 -44.74 3.54 1.72
N ASP A 240 -44.12 4.66 2.09
CA ASP A 240 -44.03 5.87 1.25
C ASP A 240 -42.62 5.96 0.65
N ALA A 241 -42.46 5.36 -0.51
CA ALA A 241 -41.23 5.47 -1.29
C ALA A 241 -41.00 6.93 -1.70
N VAL A 242 -39.78 7.48 -1.41
CA VAL A 242 -39.40 8.80 -1.87
C VAL A 242 -38.78 8.67 -3.27
N PRO A 243 -39.38 9.29 -4.29
CA PRO A 243 -38.88 9.19 -5.65
C PRO A 243 -37.44 9.65 -5.78
N PHE A 244 -36.64 8.91 -6.54
CA PHE A 244 -35.27 9.36 -6.88
C PHE A 244 -35.32 10.67 -7.64
N ARG A 245 -34.32 11.52 -7.39
CA ARG A 245 -34.14 12.79 -8.09
C ARG A 245 -32.68 13.18 -8.13
N LYS A 246 -32.34 14.11 -9.03
CA LYS A 246 -31.01 14.69 -9.10
C LYS A 246 -30.89 15.82 -8.08
N PHE A 247 -29.79 15.79 -7.33
CA PHE A 247 -29.48 16.77 -6.29
C PHE A 247 -28.41 17.74 -6.77
N TYR A 248 -28.43 18.95 -6.22
CA TYR A 248 -27.46 20.00 -6.49
C TYR A 248 -26.85 20.50 -5.18
N PHE A 249 -25.59 20.90 -5.21
CA PHE A 249 -24.95 21.50 -4.06
C PHE A 249 -25.52 22.91 -3.81
N ASN A 250 -25.94 23.18 -2.56
CA ASN A 250 -26.44 24.50 -2.15
C ASN A 250 -25.36 25.24 -1.38
N GLU A 251 -25.06 24.83 -0.15
CA GLU A 251 -24.09 25.49 0.71
C GLU A 251 -22.87 24.59 0.94
N ILE A 252 -21.68 25.22 1.05
CA ILE A 252 -20.44 24.53 1.30
C ILE A 252 -19.74 25.22 2.47
N GLY A 253 -19.68 24.49 3.60
CA GLY A 253 -18.97 24.90 4.81
C GLY A 253 -17.56 24.30 4.85
N ILE A 254 -16.56 25.12 5.20
CA ILE A 254 -15.21 24.63 5.50
C ILE A 254 -14.90 25.02 6.95
N ASN A 255 -14.93 24.05 7.84
CA ASN A 255 -14.74 24.22 9.26
C ASN A 255 -13.35 23.71 9.66
N TYR A 256 -12.57 24.57 10.28
CA TYR A 256 -11.22 24.25 10.75
C TYR A 256 -10.90 25.01 12.04
N PRO A 257 -10.05 24.45 12.92
CA PRO A 257 -9.71 25.08 14.19
C PRO A 257 -8.74 26.26 14.00
N ASP A 258 -8.79 27.25 14.89
CA ASP A 258 -7.96 28.48 14.84
C ASP A 258 -6.45 28.21 14.86
N ASN A 259 -6.03 27.09 15.40
CA ASN A 259 -4.62 26.67 15.42
C ASN A 259 -4.12 26.16 14.06
N LEU A 260 -5.00 25.96 13.08
CA LEU A 260 -4.64 25.60 11.71
C LEU A 260 -4.28 26.86 10.91
N LYS A 261 -3.04 27.32 11.05
CA LYS A 261 -2.54 28.52 10.37
C LYS A 261 -2.26 28.26 8.88
N ILE A 262 -3.29 28.04 8.08
CA ILE A 262 -3.21 27.84 6.63
C ILE A 262 -3.90 29.00 5.90
N ARG A 263 -3.40 29.36 4.71
CA ARG A 263 -4.03 30.40 3.90
C ARG A 263 -5.38 29.92 3.37
N GLU A 264 -6.43 30.68 3.58
CA GLU A 264 -7.79 30.34 3.15
C GLU A 264 -7.88 30.06 1.64
N LYS A 265 -7.12 30.80 0.83
CA LYS A 265 -7.02 30.53 -0.62
C LYS A 265 -6.60 29.09 -0.93
N VAL A 266 -5.69 28.51 -0.14
CA VAL A 266 -5.25 27.11 -0.33
C VAL A 266 -6.40 26.15 -0.07
N LEU A 267 -7.19 26.39 0.97
CA LEU A 267 -8.37 25.58 1.28
C LEU A 267 -9.41 25.67 0.16
N ARG A 268 -9.67 26.88 -0.35
CA ARG A 268 -10.59 27.07 -1.48
C ARG A 268 -10.10 26.40 -2.77
N ASP A 269 -8.81 26.50 -3.09
CA ASP A 269 -8.23 25.90 -4.30
C ASP A 269 -8.25 24.36 -4.27
N LEU A 270 -8.29 23.75 -3.08
CA LEU A 270 -8.39 22.31 -2.91
C LEU A 270 -9.82 21.80 -3.00
N ASN A 271 -10.79 22.65 -2.71
CA ASN A 271 -12.21 22.33 -2.84
C ASN A 271 -12.62 22.28 -4.31
N LEU A 272 -13.24 21.17 -4.72
CA LEU A 272 -13.77 20.99 -6.08
C LEU A 272 -15.28 21.07 -6.14
N ILE A 273 -15.94 21.25 -4.99
CA ILE A 273 -17.39 21.34 -4.87
C ILE A 273 -17.77 22.81 -4.93
N HIS A 274 -18.71 23.18 -5.80
CA HIS A 274 -19.20 24.56 -5.90
C HIS A 274 -20.72 24.60 -5.74
N PRO A 275 -21.27 25.67 -5.18
CA PRO A 275 -22.71 25.87 -5.14
C PRO A 275 -23.31 25.87 -6.55
N GLY A 276 -24.47 25.21 -6.72
CA GLY A 276 -25.14 25.06 -8.00
C GLY A 276 -24.66 23.89 -8.88
N ASP A 277 -23.50 23.26 -8.57
CA ASP A 277 -23.07 22.06 -9.28
C ASP A 277 -23.98 20.88 -8.97
N MET A 278 -24.22 20.03 -9.96
CA MET A 278 -24.91 18.77 -9.76
C MET A 278 -24.06 17.85 -8.85
N TYR A 279 -24.71 17.15 -7.94
CA TYR A 279 -24.05 16.20 -7.05
C TYR A 279 -23.25 15.15 -7.85
N ASP A 280 -21.97 15.03 -7.55
CA ASP A 280 -21.08 13.99 -8.07
C ASP A 280 -20.22 13.46 -6.91
N GLU A 281 -20.47 12.21 -6.51
CA GLU A 281 -19.70 11.56 -5.44
C GLU A 281 -18.21 11.48 -5.75
N THR A 282 -17.82 11.43 -7.04
CA THR A 282 -16.41 11.40 -7.41
C THR A 282 -15.72 12.75 -7.18
N VAL A 283 -16.45 13.84 -7.25
CA VAL A 283 -15.99 15.19 -6.91
C VAL A 283 -15.80 15.31 -5.39
N VAL A 284 -16.77 14.81 -4.61
CA VAL A 284 -16.67 14.75 -3.14
C VAL A 284 -15.43 13.95 -2.71
N ASN A 285 -15.26 12.75 -3.24
CA ASN A 285 -14.11 11.88 -2.92
C ASN A 285 -12.77 12.48 -3.35
N ARG A 286 -12.73 13.23 -4.45
CA ARG A 286 -11.53 13.96 -4.88
C ARG A 286 -11.21 15.12 -3.95
N THR A 287 -12.22 15.88 -3.54
CA THR A 287 -12.08 16.94 -2.55
C THR A 287 -11.50 16.40 -1.26
N TYR A 288 -12.08 15.30 -0.75
CA TYR A 288 -11.52 14.57 0.40
C TYR A 288 -10.05 14.18 0.19
N SER A 289 -9.73 13.59 -0.96
CA SER A 289 -8.37 13.11 -1.26
C SER A 289 -7.36 14.27 -1.33
N ARG A 290 -7.77 15.43 -1.85
CA ARG A 290 -6.91 16.63 -1.92
C ARG A 290 -6.62 17.22 -0.54
N TYR A 291 -7.63 17.32 0.31
CA TYR A 291 -7.41 17.76 1.70
C TYR A 291 -6.57 16.76 2.48
N SER A 292 -6.84 15.45 2.34
CA SER A 292 -6.10 14.38 3.00
C SER A 292 -4.62 14.30 2.57
N ALA A 293 -4.27 14.85 1.42
CA ALA A 293 -2.88 14.96 0.96
C ALA A 293 -2.08 16.04 1.71
N LEU A 294 -2.75 16.94 2.44
CA LEU A 294 -2.09 17.94 3.27
C LEU A 294 -1.59 17.30 4.56
N ASN A 295 -0.29 17.22 4.72
CA ASN A 295 0.34 16.62 5.92
C ASN A 295 0.07 17.40 7.21
N ILE A 296 -0.39 18.64 7.11
CA ILE A 296 -0.77 19.48 8.26
C ILE A 296 -2.11 19.06 8.88
N LEU A 297 -2.92 18.26 8.16
CA LEU A 297 -4.19 17.76 8.66
C LEU A 297 -4.01 16.37 9.29
N SER A 298 -4.64 16.14 10.43
CA SER A 298 -4.71 14.83 11.10
C SER A 298 -5.95 14.05 10.69
N SER A 299 -7.05 14.75 10.44
CA SER A 299 -8.27 14.17 9.91
C SER A 299 -9.00 15.13 8.97
N VAL A 300 -9.69 14.57 8.02
CA VAL A 300 -10.55 15.25 7.06
C VAL A 300 -11.88 14.51 7.03
N ASN A 301 -12.97 15.22 7.15
CA ASN A 301 -14.30 14.69 6.97
C ASN A 301 -15.06 15.56 5.97
N VAL A 302 -15.63 14.97 4.94
CA VAL A 302 -16.50 15.65 3.96
C VAL A 302 -17.87 15.03 4.08
N ALA A 303 -18.72 15.64 4.87
CA ALA A 303 -20.09 15.21 5.11
C ALA A 303 -21.03 15.91 4.13
N VAL A 304 -21.78 15.14 3.36
CA VAL A 304 -22.83 15.67 2.48
C VAL A 304 -24.16 15.32 3.13
N LYS A 305 -25.00 16.32 3.34
CA LYS A 305 -26.33 16.18 3.96
C LYS A 305 -27.39 16.81 3.08
N GLN A 306 -28.52 16.17 2.98
CA GLN A 306 -29.68 16.74 2.33
C GLN A 306 -30.16 17.97 3.10
N SER A 307 -30.31 19.09 2.41
CA SER A 307 -30.80 20.37 2.97
C SER A 307 -32.24 20.63 2.57
N ASP A 308 -32.65 20.21 1.38
CA ASP A 308 -33.99 20.40 0.85
C ASP A 308 -34.35 19.24 -0.09
N THR A 309 -35.50 19.30 -0.73
CA THR A 309 -36.06 18.24 -1.58
C THR A 309 -35.11 17.80 -2.69
N ALA A 310 -34.31 18.69 -3.28
CA ALA A 310 -33.35 18.43 -4.36
C ALA A 310 -31.98 19.06 -4.13
N SER A 311 -31.68 19.46 -2.90
CA SER A 311 -30.43 20.14 -2.56
C SER A 311 -29.67 19.43 -1.46
N VAL A 312 -28.33 19.48 -1.54
CA VAL A 312 -27.42 18.96 -0.53
C VAL A 312 -26.41 20.04 -0.11
N ASN A 313 -26.09 20.05 1.17
CA ASN A 313 -25.02 20.88 1.73
C ASN A 313 -23.78 20.00 1.96
N ALA A 314 -22.60 20.55 1.72
CA ALA A 314 -21.33 19.87 1.97
C ALA A 314 -20.59 20.55 3.14
N ASP A 315 -20.38 19.80 4.22
CA ASP A 315 -19.63 20.26 5.39
C ASP A 315 -18.24 19.60 5.40
N ILE A 316 -17.22 20.38 5.17
CA ILE A 316 -15.82 19.95 5.19
C ILE A 316 -15.24 20.30 6.56
N SER A 317 -14.99 19.28 7.40
CA SER A 317 -14.41 19.44 8.73
C SER A 317 -12.96 18.97 8.74
N LEU A 318 -12.06 19.88 9.13
CA LEU A 318 -10.62 19.65 9.13
C LEU A 318 -10.08 19.68 10.56
N SER A 319 -9.16 18.79 10.89
CA SER A 319 -8.46 18.78 12.18
C SER A 319 -6.96 18.97 11.96
N ALA A 320 -6.32 19.78 12.80
CA ALA A 320 -4.90 20.04 12.69
C ALA A 320 -4.04 18.87 13.23
N SER A 321 -2.92 18.58 12.58
CA SER A 321 -1.88 17.70 13.10
C SER A 321 -0.78 18.52 13.80
N LYS A 322 0.16 17.83 14.45
CA LYS A 322 1.40 18.48 14.94
C LYS A 322 2.16 19.07 13.75
N ILE A 323 2.47 20.37 13.83
CA ILE A 323 3.08 21.11 12.73
C ILE A 323 4.55 20.73 12.55
N GLN A 324 5.27 20.47 13.64
CA GLN A 324 6.70 20.17 13.62
C GLN A 324 7.03 18.99 14.55
N GLY A 325 8.15 18.35 14.29
CA GLY A 325 8.64 17.28 15.12
C GLY A 325 10.04 16.83 14.74
N PHE A 326 10.63 16.08 15.64
CA PHE A 326 11.94 15.45 15.47
C PHE A 326 11.78 13.94 15.48
N LYS A 327 12.62 13.27 14.71
CA LYS A 327 12.75 11.82 14.71
C LYS A 327 14.22 11.47 14.85
N LEU A 328 14.56 10.72 15.89
CA LEU A 328 15.88 10.15 16.10
C LEU A 328 15.85 8.68 15.71
N ASN A 329 16.74 8.27 14.83
CA ASN A 329 17.00 6.88 14.48
C ASN A 329 18.43 6.53 14.87
N ILE A 330 18.62 5.33 15.39
CA ILE A 330 19.95 4.76 15.61
C ILE A 330 19.92 3.35 15.05
N GLU A 331 20.77 3.09 14.08
CA GLU A 331 20.84 1.81 13.38
C GLU A 331 22.23 1.21 13.57
N ALA A 332 22.32 -0.09 13.82
CA ALA A 332 23.56 -0.83 13.77
C ALA A 332 23.71 -1.45 12.37
N SER A 333 24.90 -1.34 11.79
CA SER A 333 25.20 -1.84 10.47
C SER A 333 26.39 -2.79 10.49
N SER A 334 26.39 -3.75 9.58
CA SER A 334 27.49 -4.66 9.33
C SER A 334 27.60 -4.89 7.83
N ASN A 335 28.79 -4.88 7.29
CA ASN A 335 29.02 -5.12 5.85
C ASN A 335 29.90 -6.35 5.60
N SER A 336 29.98 -6.77 4.35
CA SER A 336 30.78 -7.93 3.91
C SER A 336 32.30 -7.75 4.09
N SER A 337 32.79 -6.51 4.25
CA SER A 337 34.19 -6.21 4.55
C SER A 337 34.54 -6.42 6.03
N GLY A 338 33.56 -6.83 6.87
CA GLY A 338 33.73 -7.03 8.30
C GLY A 338 33.73 -5.75 9.11
N LEU A 339 33.27 -4.62 8.54
CA LEU A 339 33.07 -3.38 9.27
C LEU A 339 31.77 -3.46 10.06
N LEU A 340 31.85 -3.12 11.33
CA LEU A 340 30.70 -2.93 12.24
C LEU A 340 30.49 -1.44 12.45
N GLY A 341 29.25 -1.00 12.47
CA GLY A 341 28.98 0.42 12.56
C GLY A 341 27.69 0.80 13.25
N ILE A 342 27.62 2.10 13.56
CA ILE A 342 26.44 2.76 14.12
C ILE A 342 26.10 3.92 13.20
N SER A 343 24.82 4.00 12.84
CA SER A 343 24.29 5.04 11.96
C SER A 343 23.24 5.87 12.70
N PRO A 344 23.61 6.95 13.42
CA PRO A 344 22.66 7.90 13.98
C PRO A 344 22.04 8.75 12.86
N GLY A 345 20.74 9.02 12.98
CA GLY A 345 20.01 9.91 12.09
C GLY A 345 19.08 10.82 12.87
N LEU A 346 19.13 12.11 12.61
CA LEU A 346 18.23 13.11 13.16
C LEU A 346 17.45 13.75 12.02
N SER A 347 16.14 13.65 12.08
CA SER A 347 15.24 14.30 11.12
C SER A 347 14.38 15.33 11.83
N PHE A 348 14.28 16.50 11.25
CA PHE A 348 13.33 17.53 11.63
C PHE A 348 12.35 17.75 10.49
N TYR A 349 11.07 17.93 10.81
CA TYR A 349 10.07 18.31 9.82
C TYR A 349 9.22 19.48 10.32
N HIS A 350 8.80 20.32 9.37
CA HIS A 350 7.81 21.38 9.57
C HIS A 350 6.79 21.34 8.43
N LYS A 351 5.51 21.12 8.76
CA LYS A 351 4.46 20.79 7.79
C LYS A 351 3.72 22.00 7.19
N ASN A 352 4.16 23.20 7.47
CA ASN A 352 3.46 24.41 7.02
C ASN A 352 4.39 25.64 7.00
N ILE A 353 5.53 25.51 6.34
CA ILE A 353 6.60 26.53 6.45
C ILE A 353 6.19 27.87 5.84
N PHE A 354 5.37 27.88 4.79
CA PHE A 354 4.88 29.08 4.11
C PHE A 354 3.36 29.23 4.21
N HIS A 355 2.70 28.59 5.16
CA HIS A 355 1.24 28.64 5.39
C HIS A 355 0.40 28.14 4.20
N GLY A 356 0.95 27.27 3.36
CA GLY A 356 0.27 26.62 2.24
C GLY A 356 0.24 25.09 2.31
N GLY A 357 0.63 24.52 3.48
CA GLY A 357 0.74 23.08 3.67
C GLY A 357 2.04 22.49 3.10
N GLU A 358 3.03 23.35 2.83
CA GLU A 358 4.36 22.92 2.39
C GLU A 358 5.10 22.22 3.52
N VAL A 359 5.76 21.11 3.20
CA VAL A 359 6.52 20.32 4.17
C VAL A 359 8.01 20.56 3.95
N LEU A 360 8.67 21.13 4.95
CA LEU A 360 10.12 21.14 5.06
C LEU A 360 10.59 19.90 5.79
N ASN A 361 11.58 19.21 5.23
CA ASN A 361 12.30 18.10 5.87
C ASN A 361 13.78 18.44 5.91
N LEU A 362 14.38 18.37 7.09
CA LEU A 362 15.83 18.46 7.28
C LEU A 362 16.30 17.15 7.88
N ASN A 363 17.32 16.54 7.28
CA ASN A 363 17.87 15.28 7.78
C ASN A 363 19.38 15.41 7.94
N PHE A 364 19.86 14.96 9.07
CA PHE A 364 21.27 14.79 9.40
C PHE A 364 21.51 13.30 9.63
N THR A 365 22.45 12.73 8.93
CA THR A 365 22.79 11.32 9.00
C THR A 365 24.28 11.15 9.24
N GLY A 366 24.65 10.27 10.13
CA GLY A 366 26.01 9.81 10.32
C GLY A 366 26.08 8.30 10.09
N ASN A 367 27.21 7.82 9.60
CA ASN A 367 27.51 6.39 9.54
C ASN A 367 28.97 6.22 9.92
N PHE A 368 29.20 5.64 11.09
CA PHE A 368 30.53 5.43 11.65
C PHE A 368 30.78 3.94 11.73
N GLN A 369 31.72 3.46 10.93
CA GLN A 369 32.06 2.05 10.84
C GLN A 369 33.52 1.82 11.19
N PHE A 370 33.80 0.74 11.88
CA PHE A 370 35.15 0.31 12.25
C PHE A 370 35.31 -1.20 12.09
N LYS A 371 36.50 -1.64 11.83
CA LYS A 371 36.85 -3.06 11.77
C LYS A 371 37.46 -3.48 13.09
N PRO A 372 36.86 -4.45 13.82
CA PRO A 372 37.48 -4.97 15.04
C PRO A 372 38.92 -5.45 14.79
N ASN A 373 39.83 -5.09 15.68
CA ASN A 373 41.25 -5.43 15.62
C ASN A 373 42.01 -4.85 14.39
N SER A 374 41.54 -3.72 13.86
CA SER A 374 42.20 -3.00 12.73
C SER A 374 42.01 -1.51 12.92
N SER A 375 42.94 -0.70 12.39
CA SER A 375 42.78 0.75 12.32
C SER A 375 41.86 1.22 11.21
N THR A 376 41.24 0.28 10.45
CA THR A 376 40.37 0.59 9.32
C THR A 376 39.03 1.10 9.83
N SER A 377 38.70 2.32 9.42
CA SER A 377 37.40 2.95 9.73
C SER A 377 36.80 3.61 8.50
N SER A 378 35.48 3.79 8.51
CA SER A 378 34.75 4.54 7.50
C SER A 378 33.81 5.51 8.20
N THR A 379 33.79 6.74 7.75
CA THR A 379 32.93 7.80 8.26
C THR A 379 32.13 8.42 7.12
N GLU A 380 30.82 8.47 7.26
CA GLU A 380 29.94 9.15 6.32
C GLU A 380 29.06 10.14 7.09
N LEU A 381 29.00 11.37 6.59
CA LEU A 381 28.16 12.43 7.16
C LEU A 381 27.27 13.00 6.05
N GLY A 382 25.98 13.04 6.28
CA GLY A 382 25.01 13.52 5.33
C GLY A 382 24.10 14.61 5.90
N VAL A 383 23.85 15.63 5.12
CA VAL A 383 22.85 16.67 5.41
C VAL A 383 21.93 16.78 4.21
N SER A 384 20.64 16.77 4.42
CA SER A 384 19.69 17.02 3.34
C SER A 384 18.56 17.94 3.77
N ALA A 385 18.13 18.79 2.86
CA ALA A 385 17.00 19.67 2.99
C ALA A 385 16.04 19.45 1.83
N GLY A 386 14.75 19.28 2.11
CA GLY A 386 13.74 19.12 1.10
C GLY A 386 12.47 19.90 1.42
N ILE A 387 11.87 20.53 0.41
CA ILE A 387 10.58 21.20 0.52
C ILE A 387 9.62 20.55 -0.46
N LYS A 388 8.50 20.06 0.08
CA LYS A 388 7.42 19.47 -0.70
C LYS A 388 6.20 20.36 -0.70
N PHE A 389 5.74 20.76 -1.86
CA PHE A 389 4.56 21.59 -2.09
C PHE A 389 3.38 20.68 -2.46
N PRO A 390 2.17 20.88 -1.89
CA PRO A 390 0.97 20.10 -2.21
C PRO A 390 0.30 20.55 -3.52
N LYS A 391 1.08 21.01 -4.48
CA LYS A 391 0.63 21.48 -5.80
C LYS A 391 1.74 21.35 -6.83
N PHE A 392 1.40 21.41 -8.10
CA PHE A 392 2.41 21.60 -9.15
C PHE A 392 2.83 23.08 -9.19
N ILE A 393 4.13 23.32 -9.10
CA ILE A 393 4.72 24.65 -9.29
C ILE A 393 5.03 24.80 -10.79
N PHE A 394 4.83 25.97 -11.36
CA PHE A 394 5.00 26.32 -12.78
C PHE A 394 4.06 25.61 -13.75
N VAL A 395 3.13 24.78 -13.27
CA VAL A 395 2.14 24.11 -14.11
C VAL A 395 0.74 24.52 -13.69
N PRO A 396 -0.15 24.93 -14.62
CA PRO A 396 -1.51 25.32 -14.27
C PRO A 396 -2.30 24.17 -13.65
N VAL A 397 -2.77 24.37 -12.41
CA VAL A 397 -3.52 23.36 -11.63
C VAL A 397 -4.77 22.86 -12.35
N GLN A 398 -5.37 23.73 -13.19
CA GLN A 398 -6.60 23.43 -13.93
C GLN A 398 -6.49 22.22 -14.86
N ARG A 399 -5.29 21.94 -15.42
CA ARG A 399 -5.07 20.77 -16.29
C ARG A 399 -5.03 19.43 -15.54
N PHE A 400 -4.77 19.45 -14.25
CA PHE A 400 -4.57 18.25 -13.42
C PHE A 400 -5.59 18.11 -12.29
N LYS A 401 -6.82 18.63 -12.48
CA LYS A 401 -7.91 18.56 -11.47
C LYS A 401 -8.19 17.14 -10.96
N LYS A 402 -7.87 16.11 -11.74
CA LYS A 402 -8.13 14.70 -11.41
C LYS A 402 -7.02 14.06 -10.57
N ALA A 403 -5.81 14.63 -10.53
CA ALA A 403 -4.67 14.08 -9.79
C ALA A 403 -4.52 14.77 -8.43
N VAL A 404 -3.87 14.08 -7.50
CA VAL A 404 -3.35 14.67 -6.25
C VAL A 404 -1.90 15.08 -6.53
N PRO A 405 -1.64 16.38 -6.79
CA PRO A 405 -0.34 16.84 -7.24
C PRO A 405 0.61 17.14 -6.09
N SER A 406 1.91 16.93 -6.31
CA SER A 406 2.93 17.51 -5.44
C SER A 406 4.20 17.83 -6.23
N THR A 407 4.92 18.86 -5.77
CA THR A 407 6.26 19.22 -6.27
C THR A 407 7.25 19.13 -5.13
N GLU A 408 8.41 18.54 -5.36
CA GLU A 408 9.47 18.41 -4.37
C GLU A 408 10.77 19.02 -4.89
N ILE A 409 11.41 19.84 -4.05
CA ILE A 409 12.75 20.38 -4.26
C ILE A 409 13.60 19.82 -3.14
N LYS A 410 14.69 19.15 -3.48
CA LYS A 410 15.59 18.54 -2.51
C LYS A 410 17.04 18.88 -2.84
N ALA A 411 17.81 19.24 -1.82
CA ALA A 411 19.26 19.38 -1.89
C ALA A 411 19.90 18.54 -0.79
N SER A 412 21.06 17.96 -1.08
CA SER A 412 21.82 17.18 -0.08
C SER A 412 23.31 17.33 -0.31
N TYR A 413 24.03 17.24 0.79
CA TYR A 413 25.47 17.14 0.85
C TYR A 413 25.84 15.88 1.61
N ASN A 414 26.77 15.10 1.07
CA ASN A 414 27.25 13.87 1.70
C ASN A 414 28.79 13.86 1.63
N TYR A 415 29.41 13.76 2.81
CA TYR A 415 30.83 13.56 3.00
C TYR A 415 31.06 12.09 3.30
N GLN A 416 31.99 11.44 2.57
CA GLN A 416 32.36 10.05 2.77
C GLN A 416 33.88 9.96 2.87
N ASN A 417 34.35 9.45 4.01
CA ASN A 417 35.74 9.09 4.22
C ASN A 417 35.80 7.57 4.44
N ARG A 418 36.31 6.87 3.45
CA ARG A 418 36.53 5.43 3.43
C ARG A 418 38.01 5.10 3.34
N PRO A 419 38.42 3.89 3.70
CA PRO A 419 39.83 3.49 3.58
C PRO A 419 40.40 3.62 2.16
N GLU A 420 39.52 3.51 1.17
CA GLU A 420 39.87 3.54 -0.24
C GLU A 420 39.91 4.96 -0.82
N TYR A 421 39.06 5.86 -0.31
CA TYR A 421 38.93 7.23 -0.83
C TYR A 421 38.19 8.17 0.11
N THR A 422 38.40 9.46 -0.07
CA THR A 422 37.57 10.52 0.53
C THR A 422 36.83 11.29 -0.56
N ARG A 423 35.50 11.41 -0.45
CA ARG A 423 34.72 12.14 -1.46
C ARG A 423 33.59 12.97 -0.85
N ASN A 424 33.25 14.02 -1.58
CA ASN A 424 32.04 14.83 -1.34
C ASN A 424 31.04 14.63 -2.48
N ILE A 425 29.77 14.56 -2.13
CA ILE A 425 28.66 14.46 -3.09
C ILE A 425 27.67 15.56 -2.77
N ILE A 426 27.42 16.45 -3.74
CA ILE A 426 26.35 17.44 -3.69
C ILE A 426 25.28 16.98 -4.66
N SER A 427 24.05 16.83 -4.16
CA SER A 427 22.92 16.45 -5.00
C SER A 427 21.81 17.48 -4.92
N TYR A 428 21.17 17.74 -6.04
CA TYR A 428 19.98 18.58 -6.15
C TYR A 428 18.96 17.86 -7.03
N SER A 429 17.69 17.91 -6.65
CA SER A 429 16.59 17.41 -7.47
C SER A 429 15.36 18.30 -7.37
N PHE A 430 14.71 18.47 -8.52
CA PHE A 430 13.40 19.07 -8.65
C PHE A 430 12.48 18.07 -9.32
N GLY A 431 11.32 17.83 -8.76
CA GLY A 431 10.44 16.78 -9.26
C GLY A 431 8.96 17.03 -9.01
N TYR A 432 8.16 16.46 -9.91
CA TYR A 432 6.71 16.40 -9.81
C TYR A 432 6.28 14.99 -9.47
N SER A 433 5.31 14.84 -8.58
CA SER A 433 4.68 13.55 -8.34
C SER A 433 3.17 13.70 -8.20
N GLY A 434 2.45 12.65 -8.53
CA GLY A 434 1.02 12.65 -8.41
C GLY A 434 0.43 11.24 -8.49
N SER A 435 -0.84 11.14 -8.08
CA SER A 435 -1.61 9.91 -8.17
C SER A 435 -2.96 10.18 -8.83
N TYR A 436 -3.37 9.26 -9.70
CA TYR A 436 -4.69 9.26 -10.32
C TYR A 436 -5.25 7.84 -10.35
N LYS A 437 -6.27 7.58 -9.54
CA LYS A 437 -6.82 6.23 -9.33
C LYS A 437 -5.70 5.25 -8.90
N LYS A 438 -5.43 4.22 -9.71
CA LYS A 438 -4.43 3.17 -9.50
C LYS A 438 -3.06 3.50 -10.10
N LEU A 439 -2.94 4.63 -10.79
CA LEU A 439 -1.71 5.09 -11.44
C LEU A 439 -1.02 6.12 -10.58
N HIS A 440 0.27 5.93 -10.34
CA HIS A 440 1.13 6.86 -9.63
C HIS A 440 2.31 7.21 -10.52
N PHE A 441 2.72 8.46 -10.50
CA PHE A 441 3.88 8.91 -11.26
C PHE A 441 4.75 9.84 -10.43
N GLN A 442 6.03 9.80 -10.72
CA GLN A 442 7.04 10.75 -10.28
C GLN A 442 7.90 11.09 -11.49
N PHE A 443 8.12 12.35 -11.74
CA PHE A 443 8.97 12.83 -12.80
C PHE A 443 9.89 13.92 -12.26
N ASN A 444 11.18 13.69 -12.35
CA ASN A 444 12.22 14.61 -11.94
C ASN A 444 12.88 15.17 -13.20
N PRO A 445 12.44 16.33 -13.70
CA PRO A 445 13.04 16.95 -14.88
C PRO A 445 14.46 17.43 -14.65
N THR A 446 14.87 17.56 -13.39
CA THR A 446 16.21 18.01 -13.04
C THR A 446 16.75 17.15 -11.90
N GLN A 447 17.84 16.49 -12.17
CA GLN A 447 18.68 15.79 -11.19
C GLN A 447 20.12 16.18 -11.44
N LEU A 448 20.78 16.64 -10.40
CA LEU A 448 22.15 17.10 -10.44
C LEU A 448 22.94 16.39 -9.36
N ASN A 449 24.06 15.80 -9.72
CA ASN A 449 25.04 15.26 -8.78
C ASN A 449 26.42 15.79 -9.13
N VAL A 450 27.09 16.34 -8.15
CA VAL A 450 28.48 16.77 -8.23
C VAL A 450 29.28 15.90 -7.28
N VAL A 451 30.15 15.09 -7.82
CA VAL A 451 31.04 14.21 -7.05
C VAL A 451 32.46 14.73 -7.14
N ARG A 452 33.06 14.96 -6.00
CA ARG A 452 34.49 15.34 -5.89
C ARG A 452 35.24 14.38 -4.99
N ILE A 453 36.37 13.87 -5.48
CA ILE A 453 37.24 12.93 -4.78
C ILE A 453 38.50 13.67 -4.41
N TYR A 454 38.82 13.75 -3.12
CA TYR A 454 39.97 14.52 -2.62
C TYR A 454 41.18 13.66 -2.35
N ASP A 455 40.95 12.41 -1.99
CA ASP A 455 42.04 11.50 -1.63
C ASP A 455 41.66 10.09 -2.05
N MET A 456 42.64 9.39 -2.63
CA MET A 456 42.48 8.03 -3.11
C MET A 456 43.72 7.22 -2.76
N ASN A 457 43.52 6.08 -2.12
CA ASN A 457 44.57 5.15 -1.79
C ASN A 457 45.22 4.59 -3.06
N GLN A 458 46.55 4.57 -3.12
CA GLN A 458 47.28 4.11 -4.31
C GLN A 458 47.05 2.62 -4.60
N ASP A 459 47.04 1.77 -3.58
CA ASP A 459 46.75 0.34 -3.74
C ASP A 459 45.36 0.10 -4.33
N PHE A 460 44.40 0.94 -3.93
CA PHE A 460 43.05 0.90 -4.50
C PHE A 460 43.05 1.37 -5.96
N LEU A 461 43.75 2.45 -6.26
CA LEU A 461 43.88 2.96 -7.64
C LEU A 461 44.47 1.90 -8.56
N GLU A 462 45.53 1.21 -8.16
CA GLU A 462 46.14 0.11 -8.91
C GLU A 462 45.14 -1.03 -9.14
N THR A 463 44.34 -1.37 -8.11
CA THR A 463 43.35 -2.42 -8.21
C THR A 463 42.25 -2.12 -9.23
N ILE A 464 41.78 -0.86 -9.30
CA ILE A 464 40.73 -0.45 -10.25
C ILE A 464 41.23 -0.08 -11.62
N SER A 465 42.53 0.21 -11.76
CA SER A 465 43.17 0.70 -13.03
C SER A 465 43.00 -0.27 -14.18
N SER A 466 42.89 -1.57 -13.90
CA SER A 466 42.67 -2.60 -14.91
C SER A 466 41.29 -2.55 -15.58
N ASN A 467 40.31 -1.81 -14.97
CA ASN A 467 38.96 -1.69 -15.49
C ASN A 467 38.59 -0.22 -15.70
N ILE A 468 38.54 0.20 -16.96
CA ILE A 468 38.29 1.59 -17.36
C ILE A 468 36.95 2.13 -16.85
N PHE A 469 35.92 1.27 -16.72
CA PHE A 469 34.62 1.68 -16.20
C PHE A 469 34.66 1.94 -14.68
N LEU A 470 35.42 1.12 -13.94
CA LEU A 470 35.62 1.34 -12.51
C LEU A 470 36.45 2.60 -12.30
N THR A 471 37.56 2.75 -13.02
CA THR A 471 38.43 3.92 -12.91
C THR A 471 37.65 5.21 -13.18
N SER A 472 36.83 5.25 -14.25
CA SER A 472 36.04 6.44 -14.59
C SER A 472 34.99 6.78 -13.54
N SER A 473 34.51 5.80 -12.76
CA SER A 473 33.52 6.01 -11.68
C SER A 473 34.13 6.65 -10.43
N TYR A 474 35.46 6.67 -10.32
CA TYR A 474 36.19 7.25 -9.20
C TYR A 474 36.97 8.52 -9.57
N TYR A 475 36.60 9.19 -10.67
CA TYR A 475 37.05 10.56 -10.97
C TYR A 475 35.97 11.57 -10.55
N ASP A 476 36.38 12.81 -10.43
CA ASP A 476 35.48 13.93 -10.30
C ASP A 476 34.50 13.94 -11.47
N HIS A 477 33.23 13.99 -11.19
CA HIS A 477 32.21 14.01 -12.24
C HIS A 477 30.99 14.83 -11.85
N PHE A 478 30.31 15.28 -12.87
CA PHE A 478 29.09 16.05 -12.80
C PHE A 478 28.03 15.35 -13.61
N ASP A 479 27.00 14.89 -12.93
CA ASP A 479 25.86 14.24 -13.57
C ASP A 479 24.68 15.20 -13.58
N PHE A 480 24.23 15.53 -14.77
CA PHE A 480 22.99 16.26 -14.96
C PHE A 480 22.04 15.43 -15.81
N GLY A 481 20.84 15.21 -15.32
CA GLY A 481 19.90 14.36 -16.00
C GLY A 481 18.46 14.54 -15.54
N ALA A 482 17.62 13.68 -16.08
CA ALA A 482 16.20 13.58 -15.76
C ALA A 482 15.83 12.13 -15.45
N GLY A 483 14.81 11.94 -14.64
CA GLY A 483 14.32 10.60 -14.32
C GLY A 483 12.84 10.58 -14.03
N GLY A 484 12.25 9.40 -14.13
CA GLY A 484 10.86 9.22 -13.80
C GLY A 484 10.51 7.80 -13.43
N THR A 485 9.45 7.69 -12.67
CA THR A 485 8.86 6.43 -12.26
C THR A 485 7.36 6.51 -12.47
N ILE A 486 6.82 5.50 -13.11
CA ILE A 486 5.38 5.30 -13.25
C ILE A 486 5.08 3.92 -12.68
N TYR A 487 4.13 3.83 -11.76
CA TYR A 487 3.67 2.54 -11.29
C TYR A 487 2.15 2.47 -11.22
N TYR A 488 1.66 1.28 -11.51
CA TYR A 488 0.25 0.91 -11.47
C TYR A 488 0.07 -0.22 -10.47
N THR A 489 -0.92 -0.09 -9.59
CA THR A 489 -1.26 -1.17 -8.65
C THR A 489 -2.76 -1.36 -8.58
N THR A 490 -3.21 -2.61 -8.56
CA THR A 490 -4.62 -2.96 -8.39
C THR A 490 -5.04 -3.03 -6.93
N CYS A 491 -4.07 -3.06 -6.00
CA CYS A 491 -4.31 -3.07 -4.56
C CYS A 491 -3.51 -1.95 -3.89
N THR A 492 -4.19 -1.20 -3.03
CA THR A 492 -3.60 -0.14 -2.19
C THR A 492 -3.49 -0.55 -0.72
N ASP A 493 -3.94 -1.76 -0.38
CA ASP A 493 -3.92 -2.24 0.99
C ASP A 493 -2.50 -2.57 1.44
N VAL A 494 -2.18 -2.23 2.69
CA VAL A 494 -0.87 -2.53 3.30
C VAL A 494 -0.64 -4.04 3.39
N ASN A 495 -1.71 -4.81 3.65
CA ASN A 495 -1.68 -6.27 3.71
C ASN A 495 -2.71 -6.86 2.72
N PRO A 496 -2.34 -7.05 1.45
CA PRO A 496 -3.24 -7.60 0.45
C PRO A 496 -3.68 -9.01 0.82
N LYS A 497 -4.98 -9.25 0.88
CA LYS A 497 -5.57 -10.58 1.14
C LYS A 497 -5.81 -11.39 -0.14
N ARG A 498 -5.76 -10.73 -1.30
CA ARG A 498 -6.00 -11.33 -2.62
C ARG A 498 -4.82 -11.07 -3.54
N SER A 499 -4.69 -11.85 -4.59
CA SER A 499 -3.71 -11.60 -5.65
C SER A 499 -3.93 -10.22 -6.28
N TYR A 500 -2.88 -9.47 -6.50
CA TYR A 500 -2.92 -8.17 -7.13
C TYR A 500 -1.84 -8.03 -8.18
N HIS A 501 -2.02 -7.08 -9.07
CA HIS A 501 -1.05 -6.75 -10.10
C HIS A 501 -0.32 -5.47 -9.72
N TYR A 502 0.99 -5.51 -9.80
CA TYR A 502 1.87 -4.35 -9.62
C TYR A 502 2.79 -4.26 -10.83
N PHE A 503 2.78 -3.12 -11.49
CA PHE A 503 3.66 -2.82 -12.60
C PHE A 503 4.40 -1.52 -12.32
N LYS A 504 5.73 -1.52 -12.41
CA LYS A 504 6.58 -0.35 -12.23
C LYS A 504 7.49 -0.21 -13.43
N PHE A 505 7.49 0.98 -14.02
CA PHE A 505 8.44 1.42 -15.03
C PHE A 505 9.26 2.57 -14.44
N GLN A 506 10.57 2.49 -14.54
CA GLN A 506 11.48 3.52 -14.08
C GLN A 506 12.52 3.77 -15.17
N PHE A 507 12.76 5.04 -15.45
CA PHE A 507 13.83 5.48 -16.33
C PHE A 507 14.66 6.56 -15.63
N ASN A 508 15.94 6.57 -15.86
CA ASN A 508 16.86 7.63 -15.49
C ASN A 508 17.78 7.86 -16.68
N GLU A 509 18.01 9.11 -16.97
CA GLU A 509 18.90 9.57 -18.02
C GLU A 509 19.87 10.53 -17.39
N ALA A 510 21.16 10.39 -17.68
CA ALA A 510 22.22 11.28 -17.25
C ALA A 510 23.20 11.56 -18.39
N GLY A 511 23.61 12.82 -18.53
CA GLY A 511 24.60 13.27 -19.52
C GLY A 511 24.03 13.64 -20.88
N ASN A 512 23.05 12.93 -21.43
CA ASN A 512 22.53 13.21 -22.77
C ASN A 512 21.84 14.57 -22.87
N PHE A 513 21.13 14.98 -21.82
CA PHE A 513 20.49 16.30 -21.79
C PHE A 513 21.51 17.44 -21.85
N LEU A 514 22.68 17.25 -21.23
CA LEU A 514 23.77 18.22 -21.28
C LEU A 514 24.39 18.29 -22.67
N SER A 515 24.41 17.19 -23.40
CA SER A 515 24.97 17.14 -24.76
C SER A 515 24.21 18.01 -25.77
N LEU A 516 22.92 18.32 -25.51
CA LEU A 516 22.15 19.28 -26.31
C LEU A 516 22.72 20.71 -26.22
N PHE A 517 23.42 21.02 -25.14
CA PHE A 517 24.05 22.32 -24.88
C PHE A 517 25.56 22.32 -25.23
N ASN A 518 26.08 21.25 -25.83
CA ASN A 518 27.48 21.16 -26.24
C ASN A 518 27.99 22.41 -26.98
N PRO A 519 27.23 23.06 -27.89
CA PRO A 519 27.68 24.27 -28.55
C PRO A 519 27.95 25.45 -27.61
N LEU A 520 27.33 25.45 -26.43
CA LEU A 520 27.44 26.52 -25.42
C LEU A 520 28.52 26.19 -24.36
N LEU A 521 29.06 24.98 -24.35
CA LEU A 521 30.08 24.56 -23.40
C LEU A 521 31.49 24.80 -23.93
N PRO A 522 32.47 25.17 -23.07
CA PRO A 522 33.85 25.32 -23.48
C PRO A 522 34.41 24.01 -24.00
N LYS A 523 35.23 24.09 -25.04
CA LYS A 523 35.98 22.93 -25.54
C LYS A 523 37.23 22.72 -24.69
N ASN A 524 37.39 21.50 -24.22
CA ASN A 524 38.64 21.10 -23.59
C ASN A 524 39.74 21.01 -24.67
N SER A 525 40.81 21.78 -24.52
CA SER A 525 41.89 21.87 -25.48
C SER A 525 42.68 20.55 -25.66
N ALA A 526 42.66 19.69 -24.64
CA ALA A 526 43.40 18.42 -24.69
C ALA A 526 42.58 17.29 -25.36
N THR A 527 41.27 17.26 -25.23
CA THR A 527 40.40 16.17 -25.73
C THR A 527 39.59 16.57 -26.95
N GLY A 528 39.49 17.85 -27.27
CA GLY A 528 38.61 18.41 -28.32
C GLY A 528 37.10 18.24 -28.04
N LYS A 529 36.73 17.67 -26.92
CA LYS A 529 35.32 17.46 -26.51
C LYS A 529 34.82 18.63 -25.66
N HIS A 530 33.55 18.92 -25.76
CA HIS A 530 32.89 19.88 -24.86
C HIS A 530 32.76 19.28 -23.45
N SER A 531 33.26 19.97 -22.44
CA SER A 531 33.12 19.55 -21.05
C SER A 531 33.02 20.77 -20.13
N ILE A 532 32.45 20.60 -18.98
CA ILE A 532 32.41 21.65 -17.94
C ILE A 532 33.69 21.68 -17.12
N TRP A 533 34.56 20.65 -17.25
CA TRP A 533 35.84 20.47 -16.53
C TRP A 533 36.96 20.18 -17.50
#